data_48a8bba27cd24640c7526f0202b107fa
#
_entry.id   48a8bba27cd24640c7526f0202b107fa
#
_cell.length_a   1.000
_cell.length_b   1.000
_cell.length_c   1.000
_cell.angle_alpha   90.00
_cell.angle_beta   90.00
_cell.angle_gamma   90.00
#
_symmetry.space_group_name_H-M   'P 1'
#
loop_
_entity.id
_entity.type
_entity.pdbx_description
1 polymer ?
#
loop_
_entity_poly.entity_id
_entity_poly.type
_entity_poly.pdbx_seq_one_letter_code
_entity_poly.pdbx_strand_id
1 'polypeptide(L)'
;MKKGFNLIELLVVMGIIAILATILLPALAKAKERARAIQCIGNLRQWGTAYQLYAGDNDDFLPRRGQGVQALFQLNRPADWFNALPGYLNLPTFEQMAVNKAKPAAHTQSVFICPTADDPGGIYFLPYAMNMNLCPWNLPAATKLSEVVQPISVVAMADAPGAYAATFPSARPYSVVARHSARVNLLFLSGSVQSYAGTYVGCGVGDPKHDDVRWLTGTASDTQASAY
;
A
#
# COMPACT_ATOMS: atom_id res chain seq x y z
N MET A 1 39.31 -7.43 50.51
CA MET A 1 37.96 -7.18 51.04
C MET A 1 37.06 -6.80 49.85
N LYS A 2 36.03 -7.63 49.52
CA LYS A 2 35.04 -7.29 48.53
C LYS A 2 34.05 -6.29 49.16
N LYS A 3 33.99 -5.06 48.61
CA LYS A 3 32.95 -4.08 49.01
C LYS A 3 31.59 -4.62 48.63
N GLY A 4 30.74 -4.85 49.60
CA GLY A 4 29.34 -5.21 49.33
C GLY A 4 28.60 -4.02 48.73
N PHE A 5 27.69 -4.29 47.75
CA PHE A 5 26.87 -3.29 47.11
C PHE A 5 25.79 -2.80 48.08
N ASN A 6 25.64 -1.50 48.26
CA ASN A 6 24.66 -0.92 49.16
C ASN A 6 23.29 -0.86 48.51
N LEU A 7 22.22 -1.20 49.24
CA LEU A 7 20.84 -1.18 48.77
C LEU A 7 20.42 0.21 48.21
N ILE A 8 20.94 1.27 48.82
CA ILE A 8 20.68 2.67 48.36
C ILE A 8 21.34 2.93 47.00
N GLU A 9 22.57 2.43 46.76
CA GLU A 9 23.26 2.59 45.48
C GLU A 9 22.49 1.89 44.37
N LEU A 10 21.93 0.70 44.63
CA LEU A 10 21.07 0.01 43.68
C LEU A 10 19.80 0.79 43.36
N LEU A 11 19.13 1.31 44.40
CA LEU A 11 17.86 2.05 44.28
C LEU A 11 18.02 3.34 43.47
N VAL A 12 19.12 4.08 43.70
CA VAL A 12 19.42 5.30 42.94
C VAL A 12 19.68 5.00 41.44
N VAL A 13 20.45 3.95 41.15
CA VAL A 13 20.73 3.54 39.76
C VAL A 13 19.44 3.15 39.04
N MET A 14 18.57 2.35 39.69
CA MET A 14 17.27 1.98 39.10
C MET A 14 16.36 3.18 38.90
N GLY A 15 16.40 4.18 39.81
CA GLY A 15 15.66 5.44 39.67
C GLY A 15 16.13 6.25 38.45
N ILE A 16 17.43 6.36 38.22
CA ILE A 16 17.98 7.06 37.07
C ILE A 16 17.61 6.34 35.77
N ILE A 17 17.72 5.02 35.71
CA ILE A 17 17.34 4.23 34.53
C ILE A 17 15.84 4.41 34.23
N ALA A 18 14.99 4.40 35.23
CA ALA A 18 13.54 4.60 35.05
C ALA A 18 13.24 5.98 34.46
N ILE A 19 13.88 7.04 34.94
CA ILE A 19 13.71 8.41 34.39
C ILE A 19 14.16 8.46 32.93
N LEU A 20 15.35 7.92 32.62
CA LEU A 20 15.86 7.92 31.24
C LEU A 20 14.95 7.11 30.30
N ALA A 21 14.48 5.93 30.74
CA ALA A 21 13.56 5.08 29.96
C ALA A 21 12.25 5.81 29.65
N THR A 22 11.68 6.53 30.61
CA THR A 22 10.41 7.26 30.45
C THR A 22 10.50 8.31 29.34
N ILE A 23 11.62 8.94 29.15
CA ILE A 23 11.86 9.95 28.08
C ILE A 23 12.13 9.25 26.75
N LEU A 24 12.84 8.12 26.73
CA LEU A 24 13.23 7.41 25.51
C LEU A 24 12.09 6.65 24.84
N LEU A 25 11.17 6.06 25.63
CA LEU A 25 10.09 5.21 25.08
C LEU A 25 9.18 5.94 24.08
N PRO A 26 8.67 7.18 24.34
CA PRO A 26 7.85 7.88 23.35
C PRO A 26 8.63 8.26 22.07
N ALA A 27 9.90 8.61 22.21
CA ALA A 27 10.76 8.94 21.07
C ALA A 27 11.00 7.71 20.17
N LEU A 28 11.27 6.56 20.79
CA LEU A 28 11.46 5.28 20.11
C LEU A 28 10.19 4.83 19.37
N ALA A 29 9.01 5.00 19.99
CA ALA A 29 7.74 4.66 19.36
C ALA A 29 7.52 5.47 18.08
N LYS A 30 7.75 6.79 18.11
CA LYS A 30 7.65 7.68 16.93
C LYS A 30 8.68 7.32 15.86
N ALA A 31 9.92 7.00 16.25
CA ALA A 31 10.96 6.59 15.31
C ALA A 31 10.59 5.29 14.60
N LYS A 32 10.07 4.30 15.33
CA LYS A 32 9.59 3.02 14.78
C LYS A 32 8.44 3.21 13.79
N GLU A 33 7.49 4.09 14.09
CA GLU A 33 6.38 4.38 13.18
C GLU A 33 6.86 5.04 11.88
N ARG A 34 7.79 6.01 11.98
CA ARG A 34 8.41 6.63 10.79
C ARG A 34 9.19 5.60 9.95
N ALA A 35 9.92 4.70 10.58
CA ALA A 35 10.65 3.63 9.88
C ALA A 35 9.68 2.72 9.09
N ARG A 36 8.55 2.35 9.68
CA ARG A 36 7.50 1.57 9.01
C ARG A 36 6.87 2.33 7.83
N ALA A 37 6.64 3.64 7.98
CA ALA A 37 6.14 4.48 6.89
C ALA A 37 7.13 4.53 5.71
N ILE A 38 8.43 4.69 5.99
CA ILE A 38 9.49 4.68 4.97
C ILE A 38 9.56 3.31 4.27
N GLN A 39 9.41 2.21 5.01
CA GLN A 39 9.37 0.87 4.44
C GLN A 39 8.16 0.70 3.51
N CYS A 40 6.98 1.20 3.89
CA CYS A 40 5.78 1.20 3.04
C CYS A 40 6.02 1.99 1.73
N ILE A 41 6.64 3.16 1.80
CA ILE A 41 7.04 3.95 0.63
C ILE A 41 8.03 3.15 -0.24
N GLY A 42 9.00 2.47 0.37
CA GLY A 42 9.95 1.59 -0.31
C GLY A 42 9.28 0.45 -1.06
N ASN A 43 8.27 -0.19 -0.46
CA ASN A 43 7.47 -1.24 -1.09
C ASN A 43 6.71 -0.70 -2.30
N LEU A 44 6.04 0.45 -2.16
CA LEU A 44 5.32 1.09 -3.27
C LEU A 44 6.26 1.49 -4.42
N ARG A 45 7.49 1.93 -4.14
CA ARG A 45 8.50 2.21 -5.19
C ARG A 45 8.89 0.94 -5.95
N GLN A 46 9.04 -0.19 -5.27
CA GLN A 46 9.28 -1.47 -5.92
C GLN A 46 8.12 -1.85 -6.85
N TRP A 47 6.87 -1.70 -6.39
CA TRP A 47 5.71 -1.88 -7.26
C TRP A 47 5.72 -0.91 -8.45
N GLY A 48 6.11 0.35 -8.27
CA GLY A 48 6.27 1.33 -9.35
C GLY A 48 7.25 0.86 -10.41
N THR A 49 8.41 0.33 -9.99
CA THR A 49 9.38 -0.26 -10.92
C THR A 49 8.77 -1.45 -11.69
N ALA A 50 8.07 -2.36 -10.98
CA ALA A 50 7.42 -3.49 -11.62
C ALA A 50 6.34 -3.07 -12.62
N TYR A 51 5.58 -2.02 -12.35
CA TYR A 51 4.59 -1.44 -13.29
C TYR A 51 5.24 -0.99 -14.60
N GLN A 52 6.36 -0.25 -14.50
CA GLN A 52 7.06 0.27 -15.68
C GLN A 52 7.64 -0.87 -16.53
N LEU A 53 8.26 -1.86 -15.89
CA LEU A 53 8.82 -3.02 -16.56
C LEU A 53 7.72 -3.86 -17.22
N TYR A 54 6.61 -4.08 -16.52
CA TYR A 54 5.46 -4.81 -17.06
C TYR A 54 4.90 -4.12 -18.31
N ALA A 55 4.67 -2.80 -18.26
CA ALA A 55 4.16 -2.06 -19.41
C ALA A 55 5.12 -2.15 -20.61
N GLY A 56 6.44 -2.08 -20.37
CA GLY A 56 7.44 -2.23 -21.41
C GLY A 56 7.40 -3.59 -22.13
N ASP A 57 7.03 -4.66 -21.42
CA ASP A 57 6.98 -6.02 -21.96
C ASP A 57 5.59 -6.44 -22.48
N ASN A 58 4.56 -5.63 -22.22
CA ASN A 58 3.16 -5.96 -22.53
C ASN A 58 2.46 -4.91 -23.41
N ASP A 59 3.10 -4.49 -24.49
CA ASP A 59 2.53 -3.54 -25.49
C ASP A 59 1.98 -2.25 -24.83
N ASP A 60 2.67 -1.76 -23.82
CA ASP A 60 2.32 -0.58 -23.01
C ASP A 60 1.06 -0.72 -22.14
N PHE A 61 0.46 -1.90 -22.08
CA PHE A 61 -0.69 -2.14 -21.23
C PHE A 61 -0.28 -2.26 -19.74
N LEU A 62 -1.11 -1.68 -18.87
CA LEU A 62 -1.01 -1.87 -17.44
C LEU A 62 -1.58 -3.24 -17.03
N PRO A 63 -1.20 -3.80 -15.87
CA PRO A 63 -1.78 -5.06 -15.40
C PRO A 63 -3.26 -4.87 -15.04
N ARG A 64 -3.98 -5.97 -14.91
CA ARG A 64 -5.38 -5.94 -14.47
C ARG A 64 -5.46 -5.67 -12.95
N ARG A 65 -6.53 -4.96 -12.55
CA ARG A 65 -6.73 -4.55 -11.15
C ARG A 65 -7.07 -5.68 -10.17
N GLY A 66 -7.32 -6.90 -10.65
CA GLY A 66 -7.89 -7.97 -9.86
C GLY A 66 -9.42 -7.98 -9.85
N GLN A 67 -10.03 -8.46 -8.77
CA GLN A 67 -11.49 -8.71 -8.70
C GLN A 67 -12.35 -7.46 -8.45
N GLY A 68 -11.76 -6.28 -8.45
CA GLY A 68 -12.51 -5.03 -8.36
C GLY A 68 -13.11 -4.77 -6.98
N VAL A 69 -14.43 -4.54 -6.95
CA VAL A 69 -15.16 -4.14 -5.75
C VAL A 69 -15.58 -5.31 -4.83
N GLN A 70 -15.28 -6.53 -5.21
CA GLN A 70 -15.52 -7.71 -4.37
C GLN A 70 -14.28 -8.06 -3.57
N ALA A 71 -14.48 -8.64 -2.40
CA ALA A 71 -13.35 -9.17 -1.61
C ALA A 71 -12.57 -10.19 -2.43
N LEU A 72 -11.26 -10.19 -2.28
CA LEU A 72 -10.37 -11.07 -3.04
C LEU A 72 -10.61 -12.53 -2.65
N PHE A 73 -11.14 -13.34 -3.57
CA PHE A 73 -11.45 -14.76 -3.36
C PHE A 73 -10.87 -15.69 -4.43
N GLN A 74 -10.39 -15.15 -5.55
CA GLN A 74 -9.74 -15.91 -6.63
C GLN A 74 -8.34 -15.35 -6.87
N LEU A 75 -7.38 -16.24 -7.07
CA LEU A 75 -5.99 -15.89 -7.35
C LEU A 75 -5.49 -16.39 -8.70
N ASN A 76 -6.26 -17.20 -9.42
CA ASN A 76 -5.86 -17.91 -10.62
C ASN A 76 -5.91 -17.07 -11.91
N ARG A 77 -5.75 -15.75 -11.80
CA ARG A 77 -5.74 -14.82 -12.95
C ARG A 77 -4.34 -14.24 -13.12
N PRO A 78 -3.56 -14.71 -14.09
CA PRO A 78 -2.15 -14.32 -14.24
C PRO A 78 -1.96 -12.84 -14.59
N ALA A 79 -2.95 -12.20 -15.24
CA ALA A 79 -2.89 -10.80 -15.61
C ALA A 79 -3.24 -9.82 -14.46
N ASP A 80 -3.73 -10.31 -13.31
CA ASP A 80 -4.01 -9.45 -12.16
C ASP A 80 -2.69 -9.00 -11.53
N TRP A 81 -2.60 -7.74 -11.10
CA TRP A 81 -1.37 -7.09 -10.67
C TRP A 81 -0.56 -7.89 -9.63
N PHE A 82 -1.23 -8.56 -8.71
CA PHE A 82 -0.59 -9.36 -7.65
C PHE A 82 0.00 -10.70 -8.14
N ASN A 83 -0.25 -11.07 -9.40
CA ASN A 83 0.37 -12.20 -10.10
C ASN A 83 1.28 -11.72 -11.23
N ALA A 84 0.90 -10.65 -11.94
CA ALA A 84 1.64 -10.16 -13.09
C ALA A 84 2.94 -9.42 -12.72
N LEU A 85 2.91 -8.61 -11.64
CA LEU A 85 4.04 -7.77 -11.28
C LEU A 85 5.16 -8.44 -10.47
N PRO A 86 4.89 -9.44 -9.59
CA PRO A 86 5.92 -9.98 -8.70
C PRO A 86 7.14 -10.55 -9.42
N GLY A 87 6.97 -11.15 -10.62
CA GLY A 87 8.05 -11.69 -11.42
C GLY A 87 9.12 -10.65 -11.76
N TYR A 88 8.76 -9.39 -11.96
CA TYR A 88 9.68 -8.27 -12.22
C TYR A 88 10.50 -7.86 -10.99
N LEU A 89 10.11 -8.34 -9.82
CA LEU A 89 10.83 -8.14 -8.55
C LEU A 89 11.56 -9.42 -8.10
N ASN A 90 11.65 -10.45 -8.95
CA ASN A 90 12.16 -11.78 -8.61
C ASN A 90 11.42 -12.42 -7.43
N LEU A 91 10.11 -12.21 -7.34
CA LEU A 91 9.24 -12.76 -6.30
C LEU A 91 8.25 -13.76 -6.89
N PRO A 92 7.81 -14.76 -6.11
CA PRO A 92 6.71 -15.62 -6.51
C PRO A 92 5.42 -14.82 -6.63
N THR A 93 4.51 -15.28 -7.49
CA THR A 93 3.16 -14.69 -7.58
C THR A 93 2.40 -14.89 -6.29
N PHE A 94 1.40 -14.05 -6.02
CA PHE A 94 0.58 -14.21 -4.82
C PHE A 94 -0.19 -15.54 -4.83
N GLU A 95 -0.60 -16.01 -6.00
CA GLU A 95 -1.19 -17.34 -6.20
C GLU A 95 -0.23 -18.45 -5.78
N GLN A 96 1.03 -18.42 -6.25
CA GLN A 96 2.05 -19.42 -5.88
C GLN A 96 2.29 -19.42 -4.35
N MET A 97 2.37 -18.24 -3.73
CA MET A 97 2.51 -18.14 -2.28
C MET A 97 1.29 -18.72 -1.55
N ALA A 98 0.08 -18.49 -2.06
CA ALA A 98 -1.14 -19.03 -1.46
C ALA A 98 -1.19 -20.56 -1.53
N VAL A 99 -0.87 -21.14 -2.70
CA VAL A 99 -0.80 -22.60 -2.91
C VAL A 99 0.24 -23.23 -1.98
N ASN A 100 1.40 -22.60 -1.86
CA ASN A 100 2.49 -23.10 -1.01
C ASN A 100 2.31 -22.78 0.48
N LYS A 101 1.18 -22.21 0.90
CA LYS A 101 0.90 -21.75 2.27
C LYS A 101 1.96 -20.77 2.81
N ALA A 102 2.58 -20.01 1.93
CA ALA A 102 3.66 -19.06 2.20
C ALA A 102 3.19 -17.59 2.05
N LYS A 103 1.88 -17.33 2.14
CA LYS A 103 1.34 -15.96 2.08
C LYS A 103 1.94 -15.09 3.18
N PRO A 104 2.39 -13.87 2.86
CA PRO A 104 2.86 -12.95 3.87
C PRO A 104 1.72 -12.61 4.85
N ALA A 105 2.02 -12.67 6.14
CA ALA A 105 1.09 -12.25 7.20
C ALA A 105 1.20 -10.75 7.47
N ALA A 106 0.23 -10.19 8.18
CA ALA A 106 0.30 -8.83 8.67
C ALA A 106 1.58 -8.59 9.48
N HIS A 107 2.14 -7.38 9.38
CA HIS A 107 3.38 -6.96 10.06
C HIS A 107 4.66 -7.69 9.66
N THR A 108 4.63 -8.58 8.65
CA THR A 108 5.85 -9.22 8.13
C THR A 108 6.60 -8.30 7.15
N GLN A 109 7.91 -8.57 7.00
CA GLN A 109 8.72 -7.89 5.99
C GLN A 109 8.47 -8.53 4.63
N SER A 110 7.65 -7.88 3.82
CA SER A 110 7.34 -8.29 2.46
C SER A 110 6.95 -7.07 1.63
N VAL A 111 7.28 -7.07 0.34
CA VAL A 111 6.82 -6.03 -0.58
C VAL A 111 5.29 -6.01 -0.72
N PHE A 112 4.64 -7.13 -0.49
CA PHE A 112 3.19 -7.24 -0.49
C PHE A 112 2.52 -6.60 0.75
N ILE A 113 3.25 -6.37 1.83
CA ILE A 113 2.69 -6.00 3.13
C ILE A 113 3.16 -4.62 3.55
N CYS A 114 2.21 -3.73 3.83
CA CYS A 114 2.48 -2.51 4.58
C CYS A 114 2.73 -2.90 6.06
N PRO A 115 3.88 -2.52 6.66
CA PRO A 115 4.25 -2.97 8.00
C PRO A 115 3.30 -2.55 9.13
N THR A 116 2.44 -1.58 8.86
CA THR A 116 1.42 -1.08 9.80
C THR A 116 0.02 -1.56 9.47
N ALA A 117 -0.14 -2.40 8.45
CA ALA A 117 -1.44 -2.91 8.08
C ALA A 117 -1.84 -4.09 8.95
N ASP A 118 -3.05 -4.01 9.52
CA ASP A 118 -3.72 -5.12 10.17
C ASP A 118 -4.50 -5.94 9.15
N ASP A 119 -4.55 -7.25 9.36
CA ASP A 119 -5.39 -8.13 8.56
C ASP A 119 -6.85 -7.96 9.00
N PRO A 120 -7.75 -7.49 8.12
CA PRO A 120 -9.16 -7.29 8.47
C PRO A 120 -9.93 -8.60 8.65
N GLY A 121 -9.27 -9.73 8.46
CA GLY A 121 -9.91 -11.03 8.33
C GLY A 121 -10.43 -11.25 6.91
N GLY A 122 -10.26 -12.44 6.40
CA GLY A 122 -10.66 -12.80 5.05
C GLY A 122 -9.82 -13.94 4.48
N ILE A 123 -10.13 -14.33 3.24
CA ILE A 123 -9.41 -15.42 2.59
C ILE A 123 -8.00 -14.96 2.22
N TYR A 124 -7.86 -13.72 1.78
CA TYR A 124 -6.59 -13.15 1.32
C TYR A 124 -6.40 -11.74 1.86
N PHE A 125 -5.15 -11.39 2.14
CA PHE A 125 -4.74 -10.12 2.69
C PHE A 125 -3.74 -9.42 1.77
N LEU A 126 -4.13 -8.27 1.18
CA LEU A 126 -3.32 -7.40 0.35
C LEU A 126 -3.53 -5.94 0.74
N PRO A 127 -2.70 -5.37 1.63
CA PRO A 127 -2.87 -4.00 2.15
C PRO A 127 -2.48 -2.91 1.15
N TYR A 128 -2.03 -3.27 -0.04
CA TYR A 128 -1.92 -2.39 -1.19
C TYR A 128 -2.98 -2.77 -2.22
N ALA A 129 -3.54 -1.79 -2.89
CA ALA A 129 -4.50 -2.03 -3.95
C ALA A 129 -4.30 -1.08 -5.13
N MET A 130 -4.54 -1.59 -6.32
CA MET A 130 -4.44 -0.85 -7.56
C MET A 130 -5.64 0.09 -7.73
N ASN A 131 -5.41 1.27 -8.32
CA ASN A 131 -6.49 2.16 -8.73
C ASN A 131 -7.44 1.45 -9.71
N MET A 132 -8.72 1.38 -9.34
CA MET A 132 -9.70 0.62 -10.12
C MET A 132 -9.97 1.19 -11.51
N ASN A 133 -9.69 2.47 -11.72
CA ASN A 133 -9.92 3.13 -13.01
C ASN A 133 -8.85 2.80 -14.05
N LEU A 134 -7.71 2.24 -13.66
CA LEU A 134 -6.66 1.81 -14.59
C LEU A 134 -7.03 0.55 -15.39
N CYS A 135 -7.99 -0.24 -14.89
CA CYS A 135 -8.53 -1.39 -15.59
C CYS A 135 -9.98 -1.60 -15.16
N PRO A 136 -10.94 -0.84 -15.69
CA PRO A 136 -12.35 -1.01 -15.39
C PRO A 136 -12.82 -2.43 -15.70
N TRP A 137 -13.69 -2.97 -14.86
CA TRP A 137 -14.13 -4.38 -14.94
C TRP A 137 -14.89 -4.72 -16.23
N ASN A 138 -15.53 -3.74 -16.84
CA ASN A 138 -16.35 -3.83 -18.04
C ASN A 138 -15.58 -3.59 -19.34
N LEU A 139 -14.29 -3.27 -19.27
CA LEU A 139 -13.45 -3.13 -20.45
C LEU A 139 -12.66 -4.43 -20.72
N PRO A 140 -12.52 -4.83 -22.00
CA PRO A 140 -11.80 -6.07 -22.35
C PRO A 140 -10.30 -5.98 -22.06
N ALA A 141 -9.72 -4.79 -22.10
CA ALA A 141 -8.29 -4.55 -21.90
C ALA A 141 -8.05 -3.52 -20.78
N ALA A 142 -6.88 -3.60 -20.16
CA ALA A 142 -6.37 -2.56 -19.27
C ALA A 142 -6.01 -1.29 -20.08
N THR A 143 -5.82 -0.18 -19.37
CA THR A 143 -5.37 1.08 -19.94
C THR A 143 -3.91 0.97 -20.39
N LYS A 144 -3.56 1.60 -21.51
CA LYS A 144 -2.16 1.81 -21.90
C LYS A 144 -1.56 2.97 -21.13
N LEU A 145 -0.32 2.82 -20.70
CA LEU A 145 0.39 3.85 -19.95
C LEU A 145 0.55 5.14 -20.74
N SER A 146 0.84 5.03 -22.06
CA SER A 146 0.99 6.17 -22.98
C SER A 146 -0.30 6.95 -23.23
N GLU A 147 -1.47 6.34 -23.00
CA GLU A 147 -2.76 7.00 -23.15
C GLU A 147 -3.16 7.83 -21.93
N VAL A 148 -2.49 7.62 -20.79
CA VAL A 148 -2.84 8.33 -19.54
C VAL A 148 -2.40 9.77 -19.60
N VAL A 149 -3.36 10.67 -19.40
CA VAL A 149 -3.09 12.11 -19.32
C VAL A 149 -2.46 12.42 -17.96
N GLN A 150 -1.25 13.01 -17.96
CA GLN A 150 -0.50 13.39 -16.75
C GLN A 150 -0.21 12.23 -15.79
N PRO A 151 0.54 11.21 -16.17
CA PRO A 151 0.83 10.04 -15.34
C PRO A 151 1.54 10.38 -14.00
N ILE A 152 2.12 11.58 -13.90
CA ILE A 152 2.75 12.09 -12.67
C ILE A 152 1.74 12.37 -11.57
N SER A 153 0.49 12.66 -11.90
CA SER A 153 -0.58 12.93 -10.95
C SER A 153 -1.61 11.79 -10.83
N VAL A 154 -1.57 10.81 -11.73
CA VAL A 154 -2.52 9.68 -11.71
C VAL A 154 -2.02 8.58 -10.76
N VAL A 155 -2.82 8.26 -9.76
CA VAL A 155 -2.51 7.21 -8.78
C VAL A 155 -2.55 5.84 -9.44
N ALA A 156 -1.47 5.07 -9.28
CA ALA A 156 -1.39 3.67 -9.70
C ALA A 156 -1.84 2.72 -8.60
N MET A 157 -1.32 2.93 -7.38
CA MET A 157 -1.56 2.06 -6.24
C MET A 157 -1.53 2.88 -4.94
N ALA A 158 -2.27 2.40 -3.93
CA ALA A 158 -2.35 3.06 -2.62
C ALA A 158 -2.44 2.05 -1.46
N ASP A 159 -2.23 2.55 -0.25
CA ASP A 159 -2.60 1.85 0.99
C ASP A 159 -4.11 1.58 1.00
N ALA A 160 -4.51 0.32 1.18
CA ALA A 160 -5.90 -0.15 1.11
C ALA A 160 -6.26 -1.02 2.34
N PRO A 161 -7.55 -1.29 2.60
CA PRO A 161 -7.99 -2.04 3.79
C PRO A 161 -7.38 -3.44 3.92
N GLY A 162 -7.04 -4.09 2.80
CA GLY A 162 -6.38 -5.39 2.81
C GLY A 162 -7.25 -6.55 2.28
N ALA A 163 -8.55 -6.35 2.12
CA ALA A 163 -9.45 -7.38 1.60
C ALA A 163 -9.69 -7.29 0.09
N TYR A 164 -9.22 -6.23 -0.57
CA TYR A 164 -9.52 -5.92 -1.97
C TYR A 164 -8.25 -5.65 -2.76
N ALA A 165 -8.20 -6.12 -3.99
CA ALA A 165 -7.07 -5.88 -4.89
C ALA A 165 -7.14 -4.52 -5.62
N ALA A 166 -8.27 -3.84 -5.58
CA ALA A 166 -8.49 -2.54 -6.20
C ALA A 166 -9.04 -1.53 -5.19
N THR A 167 -8.68 -0.26 -5.37
CA THR A 167 -9.08 0.84 -4.49
C THR A 167 -9.49 2.08 -5.28
N PHE A 168 -10.33 2.88 -4.65
CA PHE A 168 -10.76 4.18 -5.15
C PHE A 168 -11.30 5.01 -3.97
N PRO A 169 -11.05 6.33 -3.87
CA PRO A 169 -11.60 7.14 -2.78
C PRO A 169 -13.12 7.11 -2.78
N SER A 170 -13.67 6.54 -1.73
CA SER A 170 -15.11 6.50 -1.50
C SER A 170 -15.37 6.07 -0.06
N ALA A 171 -16.60 6.24 0.44
CA ALA A 171 -17.03 5.71 1.75
C ALA A 171 -17.25 4.19 1.77
N ARG A 172 -16.86 3.48 0.71
CA ARG A 172 -17.03 2.03 0.60
C ARG A 172 -15.84 1.28 1.18
N PRO A 173 -15.98 -0.04 1.48
CA PRO A 173 -14.94 -0.84 2.16
C PRO A 173 -13.59 -0.93 1.44
N TYR A 174 -13.52 -0.57 0.16
CA TYR A 174 -12.30 -0.59 -0.65
C TYR A 174 -11.63 0.78 -0.80
N SER A 175 -12.04 1.76 0.00
CA SER A 175 -11.38 3.07 0.05
C SER A 175 -9.93 2.98 0.50
N VAL A 176 -9.14 4.00 0.15
CA VAL A 176 -7.78 4.14 0.66
C VAL A 176 -7.75 4.30 2.19
N VAL A 177 -6.64 3.94 2.82
CA VAL A 177 -6.49 3.97 4.27
C VAL A 177 -5.28 4.78 4.69
N ALA A 178 -5.50 5.80 5.51
CA ALA A 178 -4.45 6.65 6.07
C ALA A 178 -3.84 6.01 7.33
N ARG A 179 -2.86 5.10 7.18
CA ARG A 179 -2.26 4.32 8.28
C ARG A 179 -1.11 5.04 8.98
N HIS A 180 -0.35 5.84 8.28
CA HIS A 180 0.91 6.40 8.75
C HIS A 180 0.68 7.78 9.38
N SER A 181 0.30 7.85 10.64
CA SER A 181 -0.05 9.10 11.34
C SER A 181 -1.08 9.93 10.56
N ALA A 182 -2.21 9.30 10.20
CA ALA A 182 -3.27 9.86 9.37
C ALA A 182 -2.84 10.26 7.94
N ARG A 183 -1.76 9.66 7.44
CA ARG A 183 -1.29 9.83 6.07
C ARG A 183 -1.44 8.54 5.27
N VAL A 184 -1.69 8.68 3.98
CA VAL A 184 -1.73 7.61 2.99
C VAL A 184 -0.55 7.75 2.03
N ASN A 185 0.08 6.64 1.68
CA ASN A 185 1.11 6.62 0.66
C ASN A 185 0.49 6.25 -0.68
N LEU A 186 0.79 7.03 -1.69
CA LEU A 186 0.31 6.87 -3.06
C LEU A 186 1.49 6.63 -3.99
N LEU A 187 1.40 5.58 -4.79
CA LEU A 187 2.24 5.36 -5.95
C LEU A 187 1.54 5.99 -7.17
N PHE A 188 2.25 6.81 -7.92
CA PHE A 188 1.78 7.38 -9.19
C PHE A 188 2.29 6.57 -10.38
N LEU A 189 1.62 6.68 -11.53
CA LEU A 189 2.01 5.99 -12.77
C LEU A 189 3.39 6.41 -13.29
N SER A 190 3.88 7.57 -12.89
CA SER A 190 5.27 8.01 -13.13
C SER A 190 6.31 7.18 -12.35
N GLY A 191 5.91 6.30 -11.43
CA GLY A 191 6.78 5.58 -10.50
C GLY A 191 7.13 6.37 -9.24
N SER A 192 6.73 7.64 -9.12
CA SER A 192 6.93 8.43 -7.90
C SER A 192 5.99 7.98 -6.77
N VAL A 193 6.48 8.05 -5.53
CA VAL A 193 5.68 7.76 -4.34
C VAL A 193 5.67 8.98 -3.43
N GLN A 194 4.47 9.42 -3.06
CA GLN A 194 4.27 10.56 -2.17
C GLN A 194 3.30 10.20 -1.04
N SER A 195 3.43 10.89 0.09
CA SER A 195 2.59 10.70 1.26
C SER A 195 1.72 11.93 1.48
N TYR A 196 0.41 11.75 1.55
CA TYR A 196 -0.58 12.81 1.72
C TYR A 196 -1.38 12.64 3.01
N ALA A 197 -1.95 13.71 3.53
CA ALA A 197 -2.98 13.58 4.57
C ALA A 197 -4.19 12.81 4.01
N GLY A 198 -4.80 11.92 4.79
CA GLY A 198 -5.94 11.14 4.33
C GLY A 198 -7.12 12.02 3.88
N THR A 199 -7.35 13.12 4.55
CA THR A 199 -8.38 14.13 4.21
C THR A 199 -8.11 14.85 2.89
N TYR A 200 -6.83 14.96 2.48
CA TYR A 200 -6.45 15.56 1.20
C TYR A 200 -6.70 14.62 0.02
N VAL A 201 -6.48 13.34 0.21
CA VAL A 201 -6.63 12.34 -0.87
C VAL A 201 -8.08 12.07 -1.23
N GLY A 202 -9.02 12.37 -0.34
CA GLY A 202 -10.42 12.05 -0.53
C GLY A 202 -10.74 10.61 -0.10
N CYS A 203 -10.45 10.25 1.13
CA CYS A 203 -10.81 8.94 1.71
C CYS A 203 -12.32 8.81 1.99
N GLY A 204 -13.08 9.89 1.88
CA GLY A 204 -14.50 9.96 2.18
C GLY A 204 -15.37 10.53 1.06
N VAL A 205 -16.68 10.40 1.21
CA VAL A 205 -17.66 11.02 0.31
C VAL A 205 -17.63 12.54 0.52
N GLY A 206 -17.50 13.29 -0.57
CA GLY A 206 -17.49 14.76 -0.52
C GLY A 206 -16.13 15.37 -0.24
N ASP A 207 -15.08 14.57 -0.09
CA ASP A 207 -13.72 15.09 0.05
C ASP A 207 -13.30 15.86 -1.22
N PRO A 208 -12.49 16.92 -1.08
CA PRO A 208 -12.07 17.75 -2.20
C PRO A 208 -11.23 16.95 -3.20
N LYS A 209 -11.38 17.28 -4.49
CA LYS A 209 -10.53 16.77 -5.57
C LYS A 209 -9.35 17.72 -5.77
N HIS A 210 -8.18 17.17 -6.05
CA HIS A 210 -6.95 17.91 -6.27
C HIS A 210 -6.31 17.47 -7.59
N ASP A 211 -5.72 18.42 -8.31
CA ASP A 211 -5.12 18.16 -9.63
C ASP A 211 -3.82 17.34 -9.57
N ASP A 212 -3.15 17.35 -8.42
CA ASP A 212 -1.93 16.59 -8.17
C ASP A 212 -2.18 15.16 -7.66
N VAL A 213 -3.44 14.82 -7.32
CA VAL A 213 -3.86 13.47 -6.92
C VAL A 213 -5.10 13.06 -7.68
N ARG A 214 -4.89 12.47 -8.85
CA ARG A 214 -5.95 12.08 -9.77
C ARG A 214 -6.21 10.58 -9.72
N TRP A 215 -7.46 10.19 -9.70
CA TRP A 215 -7.88 8.79 -9.77
C TRP A 215 -8.43 8.41 -11.14
N LEU A 216 -8.72 9.41 -11.97
CA LEU A 216 -9.14 9.25 -13.36
C LEU A 216 -7.94 9.34 -14.28
N THR A 217 -7.96 8.57 -15.36
CA THR A 217 -6.86 8.45 -16.31
C THR A 217 -6.86 9.55 -17.38
N GLY A 218 -7.97 10.22 -17.58
CA GLY A 218 -8.20 11.14 -18.68
C GLY A 218 -8.49 10.43 -20.02
N THR A 219 -8.69 9.11 -19.98
CA THR A 219 -9.00 8.29 -21.17
C THR A 219 -10.49 7.98 -21.27
N ALA A 220 -10.91 7.33 -22.35
CA ALA A 220 -12.30 6.88 -22.53
C ALA A 220 -12.78 5.91 -21.43
N SER A 221 -11.86 5.28 -20.70
CA SER A 221 -12.19 4.42 -19.56
C SER A 221 -12.81 5.17 -18.37
N ASP A 222 -12.55 6.48 -18.24
CA ASP A 222 -13.08 7.31 -17.15
C ASP A 222 -14.57 7.60 -17.26
N THR A 223 -15.11 7.63 -18.45
CA THR A 223 -16.54 7.94 -18.69
C THR A 223 -17.48 6.91 -18.06
N GLN A 224 -16.98 5.72 -17.74
CA GLN A 224 -17.75 4.65 -17.11
C GLN A 224 -17.50 4.58 -15.58
N ALA A 225 -16.47 5.21 -15.06
CA ALA A 225 -16.18 5.27 -13.62
C ALA A 225 -17.06 6.32 -12.90
N SER A 226 -17.64 7.28 -13.60
CA SER A 226 -18.52 8.32 -13.05
C SER A 226 -19.95 7.83 -12.71
N ALA A 227 -20.26 6.56 -12.95
CA ALA A 227 -21.58 5.97 -12.69
C ALA A 227 -21.70 5.28 -11.30
N TYR A 228 -20.68 5.44 -10.40
CA TYR A 228 -20.70 4.88 -9.04
C TYR A 228 -20.50 5.93 -7.96
#